data_e567fd306f0b352f5741994a166cf283
#
_entry.id   e567fd306f0b352f5741994a166cf283
#
_cell.length_a   1.000
_cell.length_b   1.000
_cell.length_c   1.000
_cell.angle_alpha   90.00
_cell.angle_beta   90.00
_cell.angle_gamma   90.00
#
_symmetry.space_group_name_H-M   'P 1'
#
loop_
_entity.id
_entity.type
_entity.pdbx_description
1 polymer ?
#
loop_
_entity_poly.entity_id
_entity_poly.type
_entity_poly.pdbx_seq_one_letter_code
_entity_poly.pdbx_strand_id
1 'polypeptide(L)'
;FEETEFRYENGIQDYVAELAGDTALTTPVFFSTERTGRDRADKDDYRVKISVALCFSNTVNVIEHYHNSSWLEHGGSPEKAMRSALLSAIDGYLRTNNKYNKNESKITWADIQDCLIFVSSNFSTQTSYENQTKKSITNKFVQEAMADFLKEQLAVYFIETPTDAVKIAEQVLINKRSREHAESQRVTIKKKLSGSLDLSNRVAKFVDCRTKDTALRELYIVEGDSAMGAVKQSRDAE
;
A
#
# COMPACT_ATOMS: atom_id res chain seq x y z
N PHE A 1 16.00 38.77 -3.55
CA PHE A 1 16.39 37.41 -3.93
C PHE A 1 16.64 36.67 -2.65
N GLU A 2 15.93 35.57 -2.45
CA GLU A 2 16.27 34.57 -1.42
C GLU A 2 17.16 33.52 -2.08
N GLU A 3 18.34 33.29 -1.53
CA GLU A 3 19.25 32.24 -1.98
C GLU A 3 19.22 31.13 -0.97
N THR A 4 18.86 29.91 -1.41
CA THR A 4 18.82 28.71 -0.58
C THR A 4 19.87 27.74 -1.08
N GLU A 5 20.82 27.37 -0.24
CA GLU A 5 21.85 26.39 -0.55
C GLU A 5 21.40 25.03 -0.02
N PHE A 6 21.38 23.99 -0.89
CA PHE A 6 21.17 22.61 -0.53
C PHE A 6 22.49 21.86 -0.63
N ARG A 7 22.97 21.28 0.50
CA ARG A 7 24.21 20.52 0.55
C ARG A 7 24.00 19.23 1.34
N TYR A 8 24.16 18.10 0.66
CA TYR A 8 24.07 16.77 1.24
C TYR A 8 25.42 16.08 1.16
N GLU A 9 26.18 16.04 2.26
CA GLU A 9 27.55 15.47 2.30
C GLU A 9 27.54 13.96 2.08
N ASN A 10 26.53 13.25 2.62
CA ASN A 10 26.32 11.81 2.42
C ASN A 10 25.25 11.51 1.34
N GLY A 11 25.00 12.45 0.44
CA GLY A 11 24.08 12.30 -0.69
C GLY A 11 22.65 11.99 -0.28
N ILE A 12 22.04 10.96 -0.90
CA ILE A 12 20.62 10.63 -0.67
C ILE A 12 20.32 10.14 0.77
N GLN A 13 21.34 9.77 1.56
CA GLN A 13 21.14 9.43 2.96
C GLN A 13 20.76 10.66 3.79
N ASP A 14 21.46 11.77 3.58
CA ASP A 14 21.14 13.03 4.28
C ASP A 14 19.79 13.56 3.84
N TYR A 15 19.46 13.42 2.56
CA TYR A 15 18.13 13.78 2.05
C TYR A 15 17.01 12.97 2.69
N VAL A 16 17.19 11.66 2.86
CA VAL A 16 16.22 10.80 3.59
C VAL A 16 16.12 11.21 5.06
N ALA A 17 17.25 11.59 5.70
CA ALA A 17 17.24 12.11 7.06
C ALA A 17 16.46 13.41 7.20
N GLU A 18 16.60 14.33 6.25
CA GLU A 18 15.83 15.59 6.19
C GLU A 18 14.33 15.32 6.01
N LEU A 19 13.95 14.42 5.08
CA LEU A 19 12.54 14.04 4.87
C LEU A 19 11.90 13.43 6.13
N ALA A 20 12.64 12.67 6.89
CA ALA A 20 12.16 12.03 8.11
C ALA A 20 12.06 13.00 9.29
N GLY A 21 12.98 13.96 9.38
CA GLY A 21 13.07 14.90 10.48
C GLY A 21 13.00 14.20 11.84
N ASP A 22 12.26 14.80 12.79
CA ASP A 22 12.09 14.27 14.14
C ASP A 22 11.12 13.06 14.20
N THR A 23 10.51 12.66 13.10
CA THR A 23 9.54 11.57 13.05
C THR A 23 10.16 10.22 12.68
N ALA A 24 11.46 10.15 12.51
CA ALA A 24 12.19 8.94 12.18
C ALA A 24 12.07 7.88 13.29
N LEU A 25 11.57 6.70 12.94
CA LEU A 25 11.56 5.52 13.83
C LEU A 25 12.89 4.79 13.81
N THR A 26 13.56 4.81 12.66
CA THR A 26 14.85 4.15 12.45
C THR A 26 15.88 5.15 11.92
N THR A 27 17.15 4.86 12.13
CA THR A 27 18.22 5.65 11.53
C THR A 27 18.22 5.46 10.01
N PRO A 28 18.38 6.53 9.21
CA PRO A 28 18.52 6.40 7.75
C PRO A 28 19.73 5.53 7.38
N VAL A 29 19.49 4.51 6.56
CA VAL A 29 20.53 3.61 6.06
C VAL A 29 20.74 3.82 4.58
N PHE A 30 21.98 3.59 4.13
CA PHE A 30 22.40 3.73 2.75
C PHE A 30 23.01 2.43 2.24
N PHE A 31 22.56 1.98 1.08
CA PHE A 31 23.08 0.81 0.39
C PHE A 31 23.47 1.18 -1.04
N SER A 32 24.59 0.66 -1.52
CA SER A 32 25.02 0.88 -2.91
C SER A 32 25.69 -0.37 -3.48
N THR A 33 25.45 -0.63 -4.75
CA THR A 33 26.07 -1.72 -5.50
C THR A 33 26.22 -1.37 -6.98
N GLU A 34 27.07 -2.10 -7.66
CA GLU A 34 27.18 -2.07 -9.10
C GLU A 34 27.04 -3.49 -9.64
N ARG A 35 26.22 -3.67 -10.67
CA ARG A 35 25.93 -4.97 -11.29
C ARG A 35 26.04 -4.85 -12.81
N THR A 36 26.40 -5.94 -13.47
CA THR A 36 26.45 -6.06 -14.92
C THR A 36 25.58 -7.23 -15.36
N GLY A 37 24.76 -7.03 -16.38
CA GLY A 37 23.88 -8.04 -16.94
C GLY A 37 23.02 -7.48 -18.06
N ARG A 38 22.01 -8.22 -18.46
CA ARG A 38 21.18 -7.91 -19.63
C ARG A 38 19.70 -8.12 -19.36
N ASP A 39 18.83 -7.39 -20.09
CA ASP A 39 17.37 -7.55 -20.00
C ASP A 39 16.86 -8.86 -20.61
N ARG A 40 17.54 -9.36 -21.64
CA ARG A 40 17.20 -10.61 -22.36
C ARG A 40 18.48 -11.24 -22.92
N ALA A 41 18.43 -12.55 -23.18
CA ALA A 41 19.56 -13.34 -23.67
C ALA A 41 20.15 -12.85 -25.02
N ASP A 42 19.31 -12.20 -25.85
CA ASP A 42 19.68 -11.66 -27.17
C ASP A 42 20.21 -10.20 -27.13
N LYS A 43 20.37 -9.62 -25.95
CA LYS A 43 20.88 -8.26 -25.76
C LYS A 43 22.27 -8.26 -25.15
N ASP A 44 23.00 -7.17 -25.39
CA ASP A 44 24.31 -6.94 -24.77
C ASP A 44 24.18 -6.67 -23.28
N ASP A 45 25.24 -7.03 -22.55
CA ASP A 45 25.34 -6.70 -21.14
C ASP A 45 25.54 -5.21 -20.96
N TYR A 46 24.92 -4.67 -19.94
CA TYR A 46 25.12 -3.27 -19.51
C TYR A 46 25.28 -3.17 -18.01
N ARG A 47 25.87 -2.06 -17.59
CA ARG A 47 26.19 -1.80 -16.20
C ARG A 47 25.11 -0.95 -15.54
N VAL A 48 24.75 -1.32 -14.31
CA VAL A 48 23.81 -0.57 -13.47
C VAL A 48 24.47 -0.30 -12.13
N LYS A 49 24.51 0.97 -11.73
CA LYS A 49 24.83 1.40 -10.38
C LYS A 49 23.53 1.69 -9.64
N ILE A 50 23.33 1.06 -8.50
CA ILE A 50 22.14 1.18 -7.66
C ILE A 50 22.57 1.82 -6.34
N SER A 51 21.92 2.91 -5.97
CA SER A 51 22.10 3.59 -4.68
C SER A 51 20.72 3.78 -4.07
N VAL A 52 20.56 3.36 -2.82
CA VAL A 52 19.30 3.40 -2.08
C VAL A 52 19.54 3.95 -0.69
N ALA A 53 18.71 4.88 -0.27
CA ALA A 53 18.60 5.27 1.13
C ALA A 53 17.17 5.08 1.61
N LEU A 54 17.00 4.61 2.84
CA LEU A 54 15.68 4.42 3.43
C LEU A 54 15.71 4.58 4.95
N CYS A 55 14.58 4.97 5.49
CA CYS A 55 14.23 4.86 6.90
C CYS A 55 12.72 4.65 7.05
N PHE A 56 12.28 4.42 8.28
CA PHE A 56 10.86 4.29 8.58
C PHE A 56 10.42 5.42 9.51
N SER A 57 9.18 5.88 9.33
CA SER A 57 8.55 6.93 10.13
C SER A 57 7.11 6.53 10.46
N ASN A 58 6.55 7.06 11.54
CA ASN A 58 5.15 6.81 11.90
C ASN A 58 4.17 7.82 11.30
N THR A 59 4.65 8.90 10.69
CA THR A 59 3.82 10.01 10.21
C THR A 59 4.15 10.45 8.78
N VAL A 60 5.33 10.13 8.29
CA VAL A 60 5.81 10.55 6.96
C VAL A 60 6.03 9.33 6.09
N ASN A 61 5.53 9.39 4.86
CA ASN A 61 5.82 8.42 3.82
C ASN A 61 6.20 9.16 2.53
N VAL A 62 7.38 8.86 2.02
CA VAL A 62 7.91 9.43 0.76
C VAL A 62 8.65 8.34 0.00
N ILE A 63 8.27 8.13 -1.25
CA ILE A 63 8.94 7.14 -2.10
C ILE A 63 9.31 7.82 -3.41
N GLU A 64 10.61 7.90 -3.66
CA GLU A 64 11.16 8.55 -4.85
C GLU A 64 12.16 7.66 -5.56
N HIS A 65 12.05 7.61 -6.86
CA HIS A 65 12.96 6.88 -7.74
C HIS A 65 13.58 7.80 -8.76
N TYR A 66 14.90 7.80 -8.84
CA TYR A 66 15.66 8.53 -9.84
C TYR A 66 16.45 7.55 -10.71
N HIS A 67 16.49 7.80 -12.01
CA HIS A 67 17.28 7.03 -12.95
C HIS A 67 17.96 7.95 -13.95
N ASN A 68 19.30 7.86 -14.04
CA ASN A 68 20.12 8.78 -14.84
C ASN A 68 19.75 10.25 -14.57
N SER A 69 19.65 10.62 -13.29
CA SER A 69 19.28 11.94 -12.79
C SER A 69 17.86 12.39 -13.11
N SER A 70 17.02 11.56 -13.72
CA SER A 70 15.62 11.86 -13.99
C SER A 70 14.73 11.27 -12.92
N TRP A 71 13.78 12.06 -12.41
CA TRP A 71 12.76 11.58 -11.52
C TRP A 71 11.74 10.69 -12.24
N LEU A 72 11.50 9.50 -11.70
CA LEU A 72 10.54 8.53 -12.22
C LEU A 72 9.21 8.67 -11.47
N GLU A 73 8.36 9.60 -11.88
CA GLU A 73 7.05 9.87 -11.27
C GLU A 73 6.17 8.60 -11.17
N HIS A 74 6.29 7.70 -12.13
CA HIS A 74 5.53 6.45 -12.19
C HIS A 74 6.39 5.21 -11.84
N GLY A 75 7.56 5.40 -11.27
CA GLY A 75 8.45 4.34 -10.79
C GLY A 75 8.93 3.37 -11.87
N GLY A 76 8.19 2.29 -12.09
CA GLY A 76 8.56 1.24 -13.05
C GLY A 76 9.41 0.12 -12.43
N SER A 77 10.51 -0.26 -13.09
CA SER A 77 11.38 -1.35 -12.63
C SER A 77 11.93 -1.16 -11.20
N PRO A 78 12.42 0.02 -10.80
CA PRO A 78 12.89 0.24 -9.43
C PRO A 78 11.80 0.11 -8.39
N GLU A 79 10.61 0.63 -8.66
CA GLU A 79 9.47 0.54 -7.74
C GLU A 79 9.02 -0.91 -7.54
N LYS A 80 8.92 -1.69 -8.63
CA LYS A 80 8.57 -3.12 -8.55
C LYS A 80 9.60 -3.91 -7.75
N ALA A 81 10.88 -3.62 -7.94
CA ALA A 81 11.97 -4.23 -7.21
C ALA A 81 11.88 -3.93 -5.70
N MET A 82 11.75 -2.66 -5.34
CA MET A 82 11.60 -2.20 -3.96
C MET A 82 10.42 -2.85 -3.26
N ARG A 83 9.22 -2.80 -3.87
CA ARG A 83 8.00 -3.41 -3.30
C ARG A 83 8.18 -4.90 -3.02
N SER A 84 8.73 -5.63 -3.99
CA SER A 84 8.96 -7.07 -3.85
C SER A 84 9.96 -7.40 -2.74
N ALA A 85 11.07 -6.67 -2.69
CA ALA A 85 12.13 -6.90 -1.71
C ALA A 85 11.67 -6.58 -0.28
N LEU A 86 11.09 -5.39 -0.05
CA LEU A 86 10.62 -4.97 1.27
C LEU A 86 9.50 -5.87 1.79
N LEU A 87 8.51 -6.18 0.93
CA LEU A 87 7.41 -7.06 1.33
C LEU A 87 7.93 -8.45 1.73
N SER A 88 8.85 -9.03 0.94
CA SER A 88 9.45 -10.32 1.23
C SER A 88 10.29 -10.32 2.52
N ALA A 89 11.10 -9.29 2.72
CA ALA A 89 11.99 -9.20 3.88
C ALA A 89 11.21 -9.00 5.18
N ILE A 90 10.24 -8.08 5.20
CA ILE A 90 9.46 -7.77 6.40
C ILE A 90 8.48 -8.92 6.73
N ASP A 91 7.77 -9.48 5.75
CA ASP A 91 6.89 -10.65 5.97
C ASP A 91 7.70 -11.86 6.47
N GLY A 92 8.90 -12.08 5.90
CA GLY A 92 9.84 -13.11 6.36
C GLY A 92 10.24 -12.91 7.82
N TYR A 93 10.63 -11.69 8.19
CA TYR A 93 10.98 -11.34 9.57
C TYR A 93 9.80 -11.56 10.55
N LEU A 94 8.60 -11.10 10.18
CA LEU A 94 7.39 -11.26 10.99
C LEU A 94 7.05 -12.73 11.25
N ARG A 95 7.19 -13.60 10.24
CA ARG A 95 6.95 -15.05 10.38
C ARG A 95 7.99 -15.72 11.23
N THR A 96 9.27 -15.49 10.96
CA THR A 96 10.38 -16.11 11.69
C THR A 96 10.33 -15.77 13.18
N ASN A 97 9.89 -14.55 13.52
CA ASN A 97 9.77 -14.09 14.90
C ASN A 97 8.37 -14.28 15.51
N ASN A 98 7.47 -15.03 14.86
CA ASN A 98 6.12 -15.33 15.34
C ASN A 98 5.32 -14.08 15.75
N LYS A 99 5.43 -12.97 14.98
CA LYS A 99 4.78 -11.70 15.28
C LYS A 99 3.31 -11.64 14.83
N TYR A 100 2.88 -12.54 13.95
CA TYR A 100 1.49 -12.69 13.54
C TYR A 100 0.66 -13.40 14.61
N ASN A 101 -0.58 -12.93 14.80
CA ASN A 101 -1.56 -13.64 15.61
C ASN A 101 -2.07 -14.91 14.87
N LYS A 102 -2.68 -15.85 15.62
CA LYS A 102 -3.27 -17.06 15.03
C LYS A 102 -4.36 -16.68 14.01
N ASN A 103 -4.23 -17.19 12.79
CA ASN A 103 -5.12 -16.90 11.65
C ASN A 103 -5.08 -15.44 11.14
N GLU A 104 -4.07 -14.67 11.52
CA GLU A 104 -3.89 -13.31 11.00
C GLU A 104 -3.43 -13.36 9.54
N SER A 105 -4.00 -12.50 8.68
CA SER A 105 -3.58 -12.34 7.29
C SER A 105 -2.16 -11.78 7.21
N LYS A 106 -1.49 -11.97 6.08
CA LYS A 106 -0.17 -11.37 5.83
C LYS A 106 -0.27 -9.87 5.64
N ILE A 107 0.85 -9.18 5.85
CA ILE A 107 1.00 -7.77 5.46
C ILE A 107 0.85 -7.59 3.96
N THR A 108 0.45 -6.40 3.56
CA THR A 108 0.37 -5.95 2.17
C THR A 108 1.33 -4.79 1.94
N TRP A 109 1.51 -4.40 0.69
CA TRP A 109 2.34 -3.24 0.36
C TRP A 109 1.84 -1.95 1.03
N ALA A 110 0.53 -1.74 1.12
CA ALA A 110 -0.05 -0.56 1.77
C ALA A 110 0.42 -0.39 3.22
N ASP A 111 0.58 -1.50 3.95
CA ASP A 111 0.99 -1.48 5.35
C ASP A 111 2.45 -1.02 5.54
N ILE A 112 3.30 -1.28 4.53
CA ILE A 112 4.71 -0.84 4.49
C ILE A 112 4.79 0.60 3.98
N GLN A 113 4.07 0.90 2.90
CA GLN A 113 4.09 2.20 2.25
C GLN A 113 3.76 3.34 3.21
N ASP A 114 2.80 3.13 4.12
CA ASP A 114 2.33 4.15 5.07
C ASP A 114 3.39 4.61 6.08
N CYS A 115 4.52 3.90 6.21
CA CYS A 115 5.58 4.26 7.14
C CYS A 115 6.98 4.30 6.50
N LEU A 116 7.07 4.23 5.17
CA LEU A 116 8.34 4.13 4.46
C LEU A 116 8.79 5.46 3.88
N ILE A 117 10.03 5.85 4.16
CA ILE A 117 10.75 6.87 3.42
C ILE A 117 11.86 6.15 2.64
N PHE A 118 11.80 6.26 1.31
CA PHE A 118 12.69 5.52 0.42
C PHE A 118 13.08 6.38 -0.78
N VAL A 119 14.37 6.52 -1.00
CA VAL A 119 14.91 7.22 -2.16
C VAL A 119 15.90 6.31 -2.87
N SER A 120 15.72 6.11 -4.16
CA SER A 120 16.70 5.41 -4.99
C SER A 120 17.25 6.30 -6.11
N SER A 121 18.55 6.26 -6.30
CA SER A 121 19.25 6.92 -7.40
C SER A 121 20.05 5.89 -8.17
N ASN A 122 19.58 5.56 -9.37
CA ASN A 122 20.14 4.53 -10.21
C ASN A 122 20.76 5.12 -11.48
N PHE A 123 21.85 4.54 -11.93
CA PHE A 123 22.49 4.89 -13.20
C PHE A 123 22.70 3.65 -14.03
N SER A 124 22.33 3.70 -15.30
CA SER A 124 22.64 2.63 -16.24
C SER A 124 23.11 3.15 -17.59
N THR A 125 23.93 2.36 -18.27
CA THR A 125 24.42 2.68 -19.60
C THR A 125 23.39 2.41 -20.71
N GLN A 126 22.34 1.62 -20.38
CA GLN A 126 21.18 1.38 -21.26
C GLN A 126 19.90 1.57 -20.48
N THR A 127 18.97 2.34 -21.02
CA THR A 127 17.68 2.62 -20.40
C THR A 127 16.54 2.42 -21.39
N SER A 128 15.55 1.65 -20.98
CA SER A 128 14.30 1.47 -21.71
C SER A 128 13.18 2.19 -20.96
N TYR A 129 12.73 3.33 -21.50
CA TYR A 129 11.59 4.06 -20.94
C TYR A 129 10.29 3.47 -21.46
N GLU A 130 9.26 3.49 -20.62
CA GLU A 130 7.91 3.03 -20.97
C GLU A 130 7.28 3.92 -22.05
N ASN A 131 7.56 5.23 -21.99
CA ASN A 131 7.03 6.23 -22.91
C ASN A 131 7.99 7.43 -23.08
N GLN A 132 7.62 8.35 -23.98
CA GLN A 132 8.42 9.53 -24.30
C GLN A 132 8.56 10.50 -23.12
N THR A 133 7.69 10.45 -22.12
CA THR A 133 7.76 11.36 -20.95
C THR A 133 8.86 10.97 -19.97
N LYS A 134 9.48 9.80 -20.13
CA LYS A 134 10.59 9.29 -19.30
C LYS A 134 10.29 9.16 -17.81
N LYS A 135 9.01 9.05 -17.45
CA LYS A 135 8.56 8.97 -16.05
C LYS A 135 8.58 7.54 -15.48
N SER A 136 8.87 6.54 -16.27
CA SER A 136 8.93 5.12 -15.88
C SER A 136 9.93 4.38 -16.76
N ILE A 137 10.66 3.42 -16.19
CA ILE A 137 11.58 2.51 -16.91
C ILE A 137 11.09 1.08 -16.83
N THR A 138 11.42 0.30 -17.86
CA THR A 138 10.95 -1.08 -18.04
C THR A 138 12.08 -2.12 -18.07
N ASN A 139 13.30 -1.71 -17.79
CA ASN A 139 14.47 -2.59 -17.79
C ASN A 139 14.31 -3.75 -16.81
N LYS A 140 14.25 -4.98 -17.32
CA LYS A 140 14.09 -6.18 -16.50
C LYS A 140 15.29 -6.45 -15.62
N PHE A 141 16.50 -6.29 -16.16
CA PHE A 141 17.74 -6.47 -15.40
C PHE A 141 17.86 -5.48 -14.23
N VAL A 142 17.45 -4.21 -14.41
CA VAL A 142 17.41 -3.23 -13.31
C VAL A 142 16.48 -3.70 -12.19
N GLN A 143 15.31 -4.23 -12.54
CA GLN A 143 14.36 -4.77 -11.57
C GLN A 143 14.93 -5.96 -10.81
N GLU A 144 15.49 -6.94 -11.50
CA GLU A 144 16.06 -8.15 -10.91
C GLU A 144 17.27 -7.81 -10.02
N ALA A 145 18.23 -7.06 -10.55
CA ALA A 145 19.43 -6.67 -9.82
C ALA A 145 19.13 -5.87 -8.55
N MET A 146 18.19 -4.92 -8.62
CA MET A 146 17.77 -4.12 -7.47
C MET A 146 16.98 -4.95 -6.45
N ALA A 147 16.11 -5.84 -6.90
CA ALA A 147 15.32 -6.69 -6.00
C ALA A 147 16.21 -7.65 -5.21
N ASP A 148 17.16 -8.30 -5.87
CA ASP A 148 18.07 -9.24 -5.23
C ASP A 148 19.02 -8.51 -4.27
N PHE A 149 19.59 -7.38 -4.72
CA PHE A 149 20.42 -6.54 -3.89
C PHE A 149 19.70 -6.06 -2.63
N LEU A 150 18.48 -5.55 -2.75
CA LEU A 150 17.71 -5.10 -1.60
C LEU A 150 17.35 -6.24 -0.65
N LYS A 151 17.01 -7.43 -1.14
CA LYS A 151 16.75 -8.60 -0.29
C LYS A 151 17.98 -8.98 0.53
N GLU A 152 19.16 -9.00 -0.10
CA GLU A 152 20.42 -9.28 0.56
C GLU A 152 20.73 -8.24 1.65
N GLN A 153 20.62 -6.95 1.31
CA GLN A 153 20.93 -5.87 2.26
C GLN A 153 19.93 -5.78 3.41
N LEU A 154 18.65 -5.97 3.15
CA LEU A 154 17.62 -5.96 4.20
C LEU A 154 17.77 -7.15 5.15
N ALA A 155 18.17 -8.32 4.65
CA ALA A 155 18.46 -9.47 5.50
C ALA A 155 19.62 -9.20 6.47
N VAL A 156 20.69 -8.60 5.96
CA VAL A 156 21.84 -8.18 6.79
C VAL A 156 21.42 -7.09 7.78
N TYR A 157 20.72 -6.05 7.32
CA TYR A 157 20.25 -4.95 8.14
C TYR A 157 19.39 -5.40 9.33
N PHE A 158 18.47 -6.34 9.13
CA PHE A 158 17.62 -6.85 10.22
C PHE A 158 18.39 -7.69 11.25
N ILE A 159 19.53 -8.28 10.87
CA ILE A 159 20.41 -9.01 11.79
C ILE A 159 21.31 -8.03 12.56
N GLU A 160 21.89 -7.05 11.87
CA GLU A 160 22.84 -6.10 12.47
C GLU A 160 22.16 -5.06 13.36
N THR A 161 20.89 -4.70 13.05
CA THR A 161 20.11 -3.69 13.79
C THR A 161 18.78 -4.27 14.29
N PRO A 162 18.81 -5.20 15.25
CA PRO A 162 17.58 -5.87 15.72
C PRO A 162 16.58 -4.91 16.37
N THR A 163 17.03 -3.81 16.94
CA THR A 163 16.14 -2.77 17.50
C THR A 163 15.32 -2.09 16.43
N ASP A 164 15.91 -1.79 15.28
CA ASP A 164 15.21 -1.18 14.16
C ASP A 164 14.29 -2.20 13.48
N ALA A 165 14.73 -3.45 13.34
CA ALA A 165 13.89 -4.54 12.81
C ALA A 165 12.61 -4.72 13.63
N VAL A 166 12.69 -4.62 14.98
CA VAL A 166 11.50 -4.68 15.87
C VAL A 166 10.59 -3.48 15.63
N LYS A 167 11.14 -2.25 15.61
CA LYS A 167 10.35 -1.03 15.37
C LYS A 167 9.62 -1.07 14.03
N ILE A 168 10.30 -1.50 12.96
CA ILE A 168 9.73 -1.66 11.62
C ILE A 168 8.57 -2.66 11.66
N ALA A 169 8.81 -3.83 12.24
CA ALA A 169 7.82 -4.89 12.35
C ALA A 169 6.56 -4.44 13.11
N GLU A 170 6.75 -3.74 14.24
CA GLU A 170 5.65 -3.23 15.06
C GLU A 170 4.87 -2.15 14.31
N GLN A 171 5.54 -1.18 13.67
CA GLN A 171 4.85 -0.13 12.91
C GLN A 171 4.05 -0.69 11.75
N VAL A 172 4.61 -1.62 10.97
CA VAL A 172 3.92 -2.26 9.85
C VAL A 172 2.70 -3.06 10.32
N LEU A 173 2.78 -3.76 11.47
CA LEU A 173 1.64 -4.45 12.07
C LEU A 173 0.57 -3.48 12.59
N ILE A 174 0.96 -2.33 13.15
CA ILE A 174 0.03 -1.28 13.56
C ILE A 174 -0.75 -0.77 12.33
N ASN A 175 -0.05 -0.43 11.25
CA ASN A 175 -0.66 0.04 10.00
C ASN A 175 -1.65 -0.99 9.45
N LYS A 176 -1.24 -2.26 9.37
CA LYS A 176 -2.07 -3.38 8.93
C LYS A 176 -3.34 -3.50 9.75
N ARG A 177 -3.21 -3.60 11.07
CA ARG A 177 -4.36 -3.80 11.98
C ARG A 177 -5.30 -2.62 11.96
N SER A 178 -4.78 -1.39 11.87
CA SER A 178 -5.56 -0.17 11.71
C SER A 178 -6.36 -0.18 10.40
N ARG A 179 -5.73 -0.54 9.29
CA ARG A 179 -6.37 -0.65 7.97
C ARG A 179 -7.48 -1.71 7.97
N GLU A 180 -7.22 -2.90 8.51
CA GLU A 180 -8.20 -4.00 8.58
C GLU A 180 -9.40 -3.62 9.47
N HIS A 181 -9.14 -2.95 10.59
CA HIS A 181 -10.19 -2.46 11.47
C HIS A 181 -11.07 -1.40 10.79
N ALA A 182 -10.45 -0.43 10.11
CA ALA A 182 -11.16 0.60 9.35
C ALA A 182 -12.03 -0.01 8.24
N GLU A 183 -11.52 -0.99 7.50
CA GLU A 183 -12.30 -1.67 6.44
C GLU A 183 -13.45 -2.49 7.02
N SER A 184 -13.27 -3.18 8.14
CA SER A 184 -14.33 -3.90 8.84
C SER A 184 -15.45 -2.96 9.29
N GLN A 185 -15.10 -1.80 9.87
CA GLN A 185 -16.08 -0.78 10.24
C GLN A 185 -16.82 -0.22 9.03
N ARG A 186 -16.11 0.09 7.94
CA ARG A 186 -16.69 0.56 6.68
C ARG A 186 -17.73 -0.42 6.12
N VAL A 187 -17.41 -1.72 6.08
CA VAL A 187 -18.32 -2.78 5.64
C VAL A 187 -19.56 -2.85 6.54
N THR A 188 -19.37 -2.75 7.85
CA THR A 188 -20.46 -2.76 8.84
C THR A 188 -21.40 -1.55 8.68
N ILE A 189 -20.84 -0.35 8.52
CA ILE A 189 -21.60 0.88 8.27
C ILE A 189 -22.37 0.77 6.95
N LYS A 190 -21.68 0.31 5.88
CA LYS A 190 -22.32 0.11 4.57
C LYS A 190 -23.49 -0.87 4.64
N LYS A 191 -23.36 -1.99 5.38
CA LYS A 191 -24.46 -2.95 5.60
C LYS A 191 -25.62 -2.30 6.37
N LYS A 192 -25.34 -1.53 7.42
CA LYS A 192 -26.38 -0.80 8.18
C LYS A 192 -27.12 0.21 7.31
N LEU A 193 -26.38 0.99 6.52
CA LEU A 193 -26.98 1.99 5.62
C LEU A 193 -27.78 1.34 4.48
N SER A 194 -27.29 0.22 3.91
CA SER A 194 -28.03 -0.50 2.86
C SER A 194 -29.25 -1.24 3.40
N GLY A 195 -29.20 -1.74 4.65
CA GLY A 195 -30.36 -2.33 5.33
C GLY A 195 -31.42 -1.31 5.74
N SER A 196 -31.03 -0.02 5.91
CA SER A 196 -31.98 1.07 6.19
C SER A 196 -32.70 1.62 4.94
N LEU A 197 -32.43 1.04 3.78
CA LEU A 197 -33.24 1.26 2.55
C LEU A 197 -34.56 0.50 2.58
N ASP A 198 -34.95 -0.06 3.72
CA ASP A 198 -36.24 -0.68 3.92
C ASP A 198 -37.35 0.37 3.67
N LEU A 199 -38.11 0.15 2.63
CA LEU A 199 -39.20 1.05 2.21
C LEU A 199 -40.20 1.32 3.35
N SER A 200 -40.35 0.37 4.29
CA SER A 200 -41.19 0.50 5.47
C SER A 200 -40.79 1.69 6.36
N ASN A 201 -39.55 2.09 6.38
CA ASN A 201 -39.08 3.24 7.17
C ASN A 201 -39.11 4.58 6.42
N ARG A 202 -39.35 4.56 5.10
CA ARG A 202 -39.34 5.77 4.25
C ARG A 202 -40.74 6.23 3.85
N VAL A 203 -41.69 5.32 3.82
CA VAL A 203 -43.06 5.62 3.43
C VAL A 203 -43.95 5.53 4.68
N ALA A 204 -44.46 6.68 5.12
CA ALA A 204 -45.43 6.71 6.22
C ALA A 204 -46.64 5.83 5.89
N LYS A 205 -47.01 4.96 6.84
CA LYS A 205 -48.13 4.02 6.71
C LYS A 205 -47.89 2.84 5.74
N PHE A 206 -46.65 2.57 5.32
CA PHE A 206 -46.31 1.36 4.56
C PHE A 206 -46.35 0.13 5.48
N VAL A 207 -47.06 -0.92 5.04
CA VAL A 207 -47.12 -2.20 5.76
C VAL A 207 -46.62 -3.30 4.82
N ASP A 208 -45.46 -3.85 5.11
CA ASP A 208 -44.80 -4.88 4.29
C ASP A 208 -45.43 -6.27 4.50
N CYS A 209 -45.23 -7.18 3.55
CA CYS A 209 -45.58 -8.61 3.65
C CYS A 209 -44.39 -9.38 4.29
N ARG A 210 -44.66 -10.60 4.76
CA ARG A 210 -43.63 -11.46 5.39
C ARG A 210 -42.82 -12.26 4.37
N THR A 211 -43.44 -12.60 3.23
CA THR A 211 -42.78 -13.39 2.20
C THR A 211 -41.62 -12.64 1.56
N LYS A 212 -40.53 -13.35 1.28
CA LYS A 212 -39.38 -12.85 0.51
C LYS A 212 -39.50 -13.20 -0.98
N ASP A 213 -40.45 -14.04 -1.36
CA ASP A 213 -40.67 -14.40 -2.76
C ASP A 213 -41.37 -13.26 -3.49
N THR A 214 -40.66 -12.63 -4.40
CA THR A 214 -41.17 -11.50 -5.18
C THR A 214 -42.33 -11.86 -6.13
N ALA A 215 -42.48 -13.13 -6.50
CA ALA A 215 -43.57 -13.59 -7.37
C ALA A 215 -44.91 -13.68 -6.63
N LEU A 216 -44.89 -13.75 -5.31
CA LEU A 216 -46.10 -13.85 -4.46
C LEU A 216 -46.45 -12.51 -3.84
N ARG A 217 -45.71 -11.45 -4.11
CA ARG A 217 -45.97 -10.13 -3.52
C ARG A 217 -46.98 -9.35 -4.34
N GLU A 218 -48.00 -8.82 -3.66
CA GLU A 218 -48.99 -7.93 -4.22
C GLU A 218 -48.88 -6.55 -3.56
N LEU A 219 -49.11 -5.48 -4.34
CA LEU A 219 -49.11 -4.11 -3.85
C LEU A 219 -50.56 -3.56 -3.80
N TYR A 220 -51.05 -3.26 -2.62
CA TYR A 220 -52.32 -2.60 -2.39
C TYR A 220 -52.08 -1.10 -2.11
N ILE A 221 -52.67 -0.25 -2.93
CA ILE A 221 -52.65 1.20 -2.75
C ILE A 221 -54.06 1.63 -2.37
N VAL A 222 -54.22 2.24 -1.20
CA VAL A 222 -55.52 2.67 -0.67
C VAL A 222 -55.48 4.12 -0.22
N GLU A 223 -56.61 4.81 -0.32
CA GLU A 223 -56.80 6.16 0.16
C GLU A 223 -57.38 6.17 1.58
N GLY A 224 -56.66 6.76 2.53
CA GLY A 224 -57.10 6.96 3.90
C GLY A 224 -56.92 5.76 4.86
N ASP A 225 -56.98 6.06 6.16
CA ASP A 225 -56.67 5.12 7.23
C ASP A 225 -57.69 4.01 7.39
N SER A 226 -58.99 4.29 7.12
CA SER A 226 -60.07 3.30 7.20
C SER A 226 -59.89 2.20 6.16
N ALA A 227 -59.59 2.57 4.91
CA ALA A 227 -59.36 1.61 3.83
C ALA A 227 -58.08 0.79 4.09
N MET A 228 -57.02 1.43 4.57
CA MET A 228 -55.79 0.75 4.96
C MET A 228 -56.05 -0.28 6.08
N GLY A 229 -56.88 0.06 7.08
CA GLY A 229 -57.26 -0.84 8.17
C GLY A 229 -58.00 -2.08 7.66
N ALA A 230 -58.97 -1.90 6.75
CA ALA A 230 -59.74 -2.99 6.15
C ALA A 230 -58.82 -3.95 5.32
N VAL A 231 -57.97 -3.41 4.46
CA VAL A 231 -57.02 -4.21 3.66
C VAL A 231 -56.03 -4.95 4.57
N LYS A 232 -55.53 -4.31 5.63
CA LYS A 232 -54.61 -4.95 6.58
C LYS A 232 -55.23 -6.14 7.30
N GLN A 233 -56.53 -6.11 7.57
CA GLN A 233 -57.24 -7.21 8.22
C GLN A 233 -57.64 -8.34 7.26
N SER A 234 -57.87 -8.05 5.99
CA SER A 234 -58.36 -9.01 4.98
C SER A 234 -57.24 -9.64 4.13
N ARG A 235 -56.05 -9.04 4.10
CA ARG A 235 -54.93 -9.57 3.31
C ARG A 235 -54.33 -10.84 3.93
N ASP A 236 -53.82 -11.72 3.09
CA ASP A 236 -52.85 -12.71 3.53
C ASP A 236 -51.52 -11.97 3.86
N ALA A 237 -50.94 -12.27 4.99
CA ALA A 237 -49.71 -11.61 5.45
C ALA A 237 -48.44 -12.37 5.04
N GLU A 238 -48.59 -13.55 4.45
CA GLU A 238 -47.46 -14.36 3.97
C GLU A 238 -46.91 -13.93 2.60
#